data_79c7932ba3147a764f44f6e74a120904
#
_entry.id   79c7932ba3147a764f44f6e74a120904
#
_cell.length_a   1.000
_cell.length_b   1.000
_cell.length_c   1.000
_cell.angle_alpha   90.00
_cell.angle_beta   90.00
_cell.angle_gamma   90.00
#
_symmetry.space_group_name_H-M   'P 1'
#
loop_
_entity.id
_entity.type
_entity.pdbx_description
1 polymer ?
#
loop_
_entity_poly.entity_id
_entity_poly.type
_entity_poly.pdbx_seq_one_letter_code
_entity_poly.pdbx_strand_id
1 'polypeptide(L)'
;MNELTEGIPEHGYLYNIPYRDGMADDFFSTRWFVNTWNMLFPDKKVTGVKEIALRASNGDNNAQSLFENFASNFVEFITPFLLNFKPEKLIIGGNIAKASDFFLDNIQFQLKKLNLITKIDICKLWDMSPLIGSAIYTSNILENMENTKEKRHTQQFIAPTNSTATPSGEYDIYPAFPLGKGKIGKGINQLADWIEKHSQIKIDGYIGVFWDELIIKLGEELRKRGKNVRFFHSSVAMKDPQTIEKMIAPYLGGDNPLFYTITDKHLVNWFDENKLNSIQPDPEADLNIFIGTGAALSQWKAPLIYIDIPKNEIQFRMRAGAINNLGLDYRKDNQQAYKQLYFVDWIVLNKHKKQCLPLIDLLIDGQREWDELLMISGNDLREGLHKMSRNFFRVRPWFEPGAWGGQWMKNHIQGLNKEVNNLAWSFELMVLENGLMLESDGYRLEVSFDFLMYSDYQNILGECSETFKYDFPIRFDFLDTFDGDNLSIQCHPRPRYIQEHFNMPFTQDETYYILDCKNSPCVYLGFQDNIVPEEFQYTLERSQQKATKVEIERFVQKHQAKKHDFFLIPN
;
A
#
# COMPACT_ATOMS: atom_id res chain seq x y z
N MET A 1 13.12 -11.63 -9.41
CA MET A 1 13.86 -12.89 -9.70
C MET A 1 12.82 -13.90 -10.10
N ASN A 2 12.89 -14.33 -11.34
CA ASN A 2 11.96 -15.31 -11.88
C ASN A 2 12.26 -16.66 -11.25
N GLU A 3 11.20 -17.39 -10.96
CA GLU A 3 11.08 -18.78 -10.57
C GLU A 3 12.38 -19.49 -10.15
N LEU A 4 12.41 -19.94 -8.91
CA LEU A 4 13.45 -20.81 -8.37
C LEU A 4 13.54 -22.05 -9.25
N THR A 5 14.57 -22.09 -10.10
CA THR A 5 14.84 -23.22 -11.00
C THR A 5 15.62 -24.28 -10.21
N GLU A 6 15.33 -25.54 -10.49
CA GLU A 6 16.01 -26.68 -9.90
C GLU A 6 17.54 -26.55 -10.02
N GLY A 7 18.28 -26.70 -8.93
CA GLY A 7 19.74 -26.62 -8.89
C GLY A 7 20.31 -25.29 -8.36
N ILE A 8 19.47 -24.34 -7.97
CA ILE A 8 19.86 -23.11 -7.27
C ILE A 8 19.41 -23.20 -5.81
N PRO A 9 20.18 -22.64 -4.84
CA PRO A 9 19.74 -22.54 -3.46
C PRO A 9 18.42 -21.81 -3.30
N GLU A 10 17.62 -22.18 -2.30
CA GLU A 10 16.26 -21.68 -2.04
C GLU A 10 16.14 -20.14 -2.07
N HIS A 11 17.19 -19.43 -1.67
CA HIS A 11 17.21 -17.96 -1.68
C HIS A 11 17.94 -17.36 -2.89
N GLY A 12 18.43 -18.18 -3.84
CA GLY A 12 19.14 -17.71 -5.04
C GLY A 12 20.53 -17.13 -4.78
N TYR A 13 21.07 -17.26 -3.57
CA TYR A 13 22.38 -16.74 -3.19
C TYR A 13 23.42 -17.84 -3.05
N LEU A 14 24.67 -17.55 -3.46
CA LEU A 14 25.79 -18.48 -3.31
C LEU A 14 26.79 -18.06 -2.22
N TYR A 15 26.75 -16.80 -1.76
CA TYR A 15 27.74 -16.27 -0.84
C TYR A 15 27.78 -16.94 0.53
N ASN A 16 26.65 -17.46 1.02
CA ASN A 16 26.49 -18.12 2.32
C ASN A 16 26.46 -19.65 2.23
N ILE A 17 26.80 -20.21 1.09
CA ILE A 17 26.91 -21.66 0.94
C ILE A 17 28.20 -22.13 1.65
N PRO A 18 28.12 -23.22 2.45
CA PRO A 18 29.29 -23.81 3.07
C PRO A 18 30.34 -24.22 2.03
N TYR A 19 31.58 -23.81 2.24
CA TYR A 19 32.70 -24.18 1.41
C TYR A 19 33.94 -24.37 2.29
N ARG A 20 34.53 -25.58 2.28
CA ARG A 20 35.63 -26.01 3.15
C ARG A 20 35.33 -25.74 4.63
N ASP A 21 36.17 -24.94 5.30
CA ASP A 21 36.07 -24.57 6.72
C ASP A 21 35.33 -23.24 6.97
N GLY A 22 34.66 -22.69 5.94
CA GLY A 22 33.91 -21.44 6.02
C GLY A 22 32.74 -21.39 5.05
N MET A 23 32.40 -20.21 4.61
CA MET A 23 31.37 -19.94 3.60
C MET A 23 32.00 -19.44 2.30
N ALA A 24 31.26 -19.49 1.19
CA ALA A 24 31.75 -19.02 -0.10
C ALA A 24 32.30 -17.57 -0.06
N ASP A 25 31.68 -16.65 0.68
CA ASP A 25 32.15 -15.26 0.81
C ASP A 25 33.53 -15.16 1.49
N ASP A 26 33.89 -16.12 2.34
CA ASP A 26 35.19 -16.15 2.98
C ASP A 26 36.34 -16.47 1.99
N PHE A 27 36.03 -17.11 0.85
CA PHE A 27 37.01 -17.56 -0.16
C PHE A 27 36.93 -16.76 -1.47
N PHE A 28 35.79 -16.13 -1.76
CA PHE A 28 35.57 -15.45 -3.06
C PHE A 28 35.35 -13.96 -2.97
N SER A 29 35.64 -13.37 -1.79
CA SER A 29 35.61 -11.92 -1.58
C SER A 29 37.00 -11.29 -1.70
N THR A 30 37.04 -9.96 -1.85
CA THR A 30 38.30 -9.20 -1.81
C THR A 30 39.02 -9.34 -0.47
N ARG A 31 38.29 -9.64 0.61
CA ARG A 31 38.85 -9.90 1.96
C ARG A 31 39.75 -11.14 1.97
N TRP A 32 39.36 -12.18 1.24
CA TRP A 32 40.17 -13.40 1.16
C TRP A 32 41.58 -13.11 0.62
N PHE A 33 41.72 -12.34 -0.45
CA PHE A 33 43.01 -11.97 -1.03
C PHE A 33 43.89 -11.23 -0.02
N VAL A 34 43.31 -10.21 0.64
CA VAL A 34 44.04 -9.38 1.59
C VAL A 34 44.48 -10.20 2.81
N ASN A 35 43.58 -11.01 3.37
CA ASN A 35 43.84 -11.82 4.54
C ASN A 35 44.90 -12.90 4.23
N THR A 36 44.72 -13.63 3.13
CA THR A 36 45.65 -14.69 2.71
C THR A 36 47.03 -14.13 2.41
N TRP A 37 47.13 -13.00 1.68
CA TRP A 37 48.40 -12.34 1.42
C TRP A 37 49.09 -11.91 2.71
N ASN A 38 48.39 -11.21 3.59
CA ASN A 38 48.94 -10.69 4.84
C ASN A 38 49.33 -11.79 5.82
N MET A 39 48.68 -12.95 5.76
CA MET A 39 49.07 -14.13 6.52
C MET A 39 50.34 -14.77 5.96
N LEU A 40 50.45 -14.92 4.65
CA LEU A 40 51.60 -15.52 3.99
C LEU A 40 52.84 -14.60 3.99
N PHE A 41 52.63 -13.28 3.92
CA PHE A 41 53.70 -12.27 3.80
C PHE A 41 53.52 -11.14 4.82
N PRO A 42 53.70 -11.41 6.12
CA PRO A 42 53.43 -10.42 7.19
C PRO A 42 54.29 -9.15 7.09
N ASP A 43 55.44 -9.25 6.47
CA ASP A 43 56.38 -8.11 6.25
C ASP A 43 56.01 -7.28 4.98
N LYS A 44 55.12 -7.77 4.15
CA LYS A 44 54.68 -7.13 2.88
C LYS A 44 53.19 -6.93 2.84
N LYS A 45 52.58 -6.49 3.95
CA LYS A 45 51.16 -6.31 4.08
C LYS A 45 50.58 -5.41 3.00
N VAL A 46 49.35 -5.73 2.59
CA VAL A 46 48.54 -4.99 1.63
C VAL A 46 47.21 -4.61 2.26
N THR A 47 46.55 -3.57 1.74
CA THR A 47 45.24 -3.10 2.18
C THR A 47 44.14 -3.42 1.17
N GLY A 48 44.49 -3.83 -0.05
CA GLY A 48 43.53 -4.14 -1.10
C GLY A 48 44.09 -5.04 -2.20
N VAL A 49 43.19 -5.69 -2.94
CA VAL A 49 43.51 -6.59 -4.06
C VAL A 49 44.26 -5.87 -5.16
N LYS A 50 44.05 -4.56 -5.34
CA LYS A 50 44.76 -3.75 -6.34
C LYS A 50 46.28 -3.79 -6.17
N GLU A 51 46.77 -3.81 -4.93
CA GLU A 51 48.19 -3.90 -4.64
C GLU A 51 48.75 -5.27 -5.02
N ILE A 52 48.01 -6.34 -4.78
CA ILE A 52 48.35 -7.72 -5.16
C ILE A 52 48.38 -7.85 -6.70
N ALA A 53 47.37 -7.31 -7.38
CA ALA A 53 47.31 -7.29 -8.83
C ALA A 53 48.48 -6.53 -9.46
N LEU A 54 48.86 -5.39 -8.88
CA LEU A 54 50.05 -4.64 -9.34
C LEU A 54 51.35 -5.44 -9.15
N ARG A 55 51.49 -6.20 -8.07
CA ARG A 55 52.62 -7.11 -7.86
C ARG A 55 52.63 -8.23 -8.89
N ALA A 56 51.48 -8.84 -9.18
CA ALA A 56 51.35 -9.86 -10.19
C ALA A 56 51.74 -9.34 -11.59
N SER A 57 51.29 -8.11 -11.95
CA SER A 57 51.68 -7.44 -13.20
C SER A 57 53.20 -7.20 -13.31
N ASN A 58 53.87 -6.97 -12.16
CA ASN A 58 55.32 -6.76 -12.10
C ASN A 58 56.11 -8.08 -11.98
N GLY A 59 55.46 -9.24 -12.18
CA GLY A 59 56.13 -10.53 -12.22
C GLY A 59 56.37 -11.18 -10.86
N ASP A 60 55.67 -10.74 -9.79
CA ASP A 60 55.72 -11.40 -8.48
C ASP A 60 54.97 -12.76 -8.56
N ASN A 61 55.73 -13.85 -8.58
CA ASN A 61 55.20 -15.21 -8.67
C ASN A 61 54.26 -15.55 -7.51
N ASN A 62 54.46 -15.02 -6.31
CA ASN A 62 53.57 -15.29 -5.19
C ASN A 62 52.20 -14.62 -5.40
N ALA A 63 52.17 -13.43 -5.97
CA ALA A 63 50.94 -12.74 -6.31
C ALA A 63 50.18 -13.45 -7.46
N GLN A 64 50.92 -13.92 -8.45
CA GLN A 64 50.34 -14.73 -9.53
C GLN A 64 49.74 -16.05 -9.00
N SER A 65 50.50 -16.79 -8.18
CA SER A 65 50.01 -18.03 -7.55
C SER A 65 48.77 -17.84 -6.69
N LEU A 66 48.60 -16.68 -6.06
CA LEU A 66 47.41 -16.38 -5.27
C LEU A 66 46.16 -16.26 -6.17
N PHE A 67 46.27 -15.65 -7.35
CA PHE A 67 45.19 -15.59 -8.33
C PHE A 67 44.92 -16.96 -8.97
N GLU A 68 45.92 -17.80 -9.18
CA GLU A 68 45.73 -19.17 -9.65
C GLU A 68 45.00 -20.03 -8.61
N ASN A 69 45.34 -19.89 -7.33
CA ASN A 69 44.64 -20.57 -6.24
C ASN A 69 43.19 -20.12 -6.15
N PHE A 70 42.91 -18.81 -6.28
CA PHE A 70 41.56 -18.30 -6.35
C PHE A 70 40.78 -18.93 -7.51
N ALA A 71 41.35 -19.00 -8.70
CA ALA A 71 40.73 -19.60 -9.89
C ALA A 71 40.37 -21.07 -9.63
N SER A 72 41.27 -21.85 -9.03
CA SER A 72 41.06 -23.27 -8.75
C SER A 72 39.96 -23.48 -7.70
N ASN A 73 39.97 -22.69 -6.64
CA ASN A 73 38.94 -22.71 -5.59
C ASN A 73 37.58 -22.35 -6.18
N PHE A 74 37.54 -21.32 -7.04
CA PHE A 74 36.32 -20.87 -7.68
C PHE A 74 35.73 -21.94 -8.59
N VAL A 75 36.55 -22.60 -9.40
CA VAL A 75 36.08 -23.70 -10.28
C VAL A 75 35.56 -24.87 -9.45
N GLU A 76 36.28 -25.27 -8.38
CA GLU A 76 35.83 -26.32 -7.48
C GLU A 76 34.44 -26.02 -6.90
N PHE A 77 34.25 -24.79 -6.41
CA PHE A 77 33.00 -24.35 -5.80
C PHE A 77 31.84 -24.26 -6.79
N ILE A 78 32.07 -23.64 -7.97
CA ILE A 78 30.98 -23.32 -8.91
C ILE A 78 30.55 -24.52 -9.76
N THR A 79 31.41 -25.52 -9.93
CA THR A 79 31.17 -26.68 -10.81
C THR A 79 29.86 -27.42 -10.51
N PRO A 80 29.51 -27.76 -9.27
CA PRO A 80 28.23 -28.41 -8.96
C PRO A 80 27.02 -27.61 -9.44
N PHE A 81 27.06 -26.29 -9.28
CA PHE A 81 25.97 -25.41 -9.70
C PHE A 81 25.88 -25.32 -11.23
N LEU A 82 27.02 -25.25 -11.93
CA LEU A 82 27.04 -25.25 -13.39
C LEU A 82 26.52 -26.57 -13.99
N LEU A 83 26.82 -27.70 -13.35
CA LEU A 83 26.31 -29.02 -13.77
C LEU A 83 24.80 -29.17 -13.56
N ASN A 84 24.29 -28.66 -12.46
CA ASN A 84 22.88 -28.76 -12.09
C ASN A 84 22.02 -27.73 -12.85
N PHE A 85 22.42 -26.45 -12.83
CA PHE A 85 21.66 -25.34 -13.42
C PHE A 85 21.87 -25.20 -14.93
N LYS A 86 23.04 -25.62 -15.46
CA LYS A 86 23.42 -25.54 -16.88
C LYS A 86 23.22 -24.15 -17.51
N PRO A 87 23.72 -23.07 -16.91
CA PRO A 87 23.55 -21.74 -17.46
C PRO A 87 24.31 -21.59 -18.78
N GLU A 88 23.76 -20.85 -19.74
CA GLU A 88 24.45 -20.49 -20.97
C GLU A 88 25.64 -19.58 -20.68
N LYS A 89 25.52 -18.76 -19.66
CA LYS A 89 26.51 -17.73 -19.32
C LYS A 89 26.69 -17.57 -17.81
N LEU A 90 27.93 -17.45 -17.38
CA LEU A 90 28.33 -17.06 -16.02
C LEU A 90 28.97 -15.67 -16.09
N ILE A 91 28.44 -14.71 -15.30
CA ILE A 91 28.97 -13.35 -15.26
C ILE A 91 29.69 -13.14 -13.94
N ILE A 92 30.99 -12.79 -14.01
CA ILE A 92 31.80 -12.42 -12.83
C ILE A 92 31.78 -10.89 -12.70
N GLY A 93 31.32 -10.39 -11.56
CA GLY A 93 31.15 -8.96 -11.29
C GLY A 93 31.86 -8.52 -10.00
N GLY A 94 31.58 -7.27 -9.61
CA GLY A 94 32.18 -6.64 -8.44
C GLY A 94 33.65 -6.24 -8.62
N ASN A 95 34.30 -5.77 -7.55
CA ASN A 95 35.63 -5.23 -7.61
C ASN A 95 36.72 -6.27 -7.95
N ILE A 96 36.47 -7.55 -7.65
CA ILE A 96 37.41 -8.63 -8.00
C ILE A 96 37.53 -8.80 -9.52
N ALA A 97 36.50 -8.50 -10.27
CA ALA A 97 36.49 -8.60 -11.74
C ALA A 97 37.50 -7.64 -12.40
N LYS A 98 37.93 -6.58 -11.71
CA LYS A 98 38.99 -5.68 -12.17
C LYS A 98 40.39 -6.36 -12.28
N ALA A 99 40.56 -7.50 -11.63
CA ALA A 99 41.77 -8.31 -11.67
C ALA A 99 41.58 -9.58 -12.53
N SER A 100 40.58 -9.63 -13.39
CA SER A 100 40.24 -10.80 -14.20
C SER A 100 41.36 -11.33 -15.08
N ASP A 101 42.25 -10.46 -15.55
CA ASP A 101 43.39 -10.82 -16.40
C ASP A 101 44.33 -11.84 -15.73
N PHE A 102 44.29 -11.97 -14.39
CA PHE A 102 45.14 -12.89 -13.65
C PHE A 102 44.49 -14.25 -13.34
N PHE A 103 43.20 -14.40 -13.53
CA PHE A 103 42.51 -15.65 -13.17
C PHE A 103 41.49 -16.16 -14.20
N LEU A 104 41.02 -15.31 -15.13
CA LEU A 104 39.91 -15.67 -16.04
C LEU A 104 40.30 -16.83 -16.99
N ASP A 105 41.49 -16.72 -17.62
CA ASP A 105 41.96 -17.75 -18.55
C ASP A 105 42.12 -19.10 -17.85
N ASN A 106 42.60 -19.09 -16.60
CA ASN A 106 42.74 -20.30 -15.80
C ASN A 106 41.37 -20.93 -15.48
N ILE A 107 40.40 -20.12 -15.08
CA ILE A 107 39.00 -20.59 -14.86
C ILE A 107 38.44 -21.22 -16.13
N GLN A 108 38.53 -20.52 -17.26
CA GLN A 108 38.03 -21.02 -18.55
C GLN A 108 38.72 -22.33 -18.96
N PHE A 109 40.03 -22.41 -18.78
CA PHE A 109 40.78 -23.62 -19.07
C PHE A 109 40.35 -24.82 -18.20
N GLN A 110 40.16 -24.60 -16.90
CA GLN A 110 39.76 -25.67 -15.98
C GLN A 110 38.33 -26.12 -16.26
N LEU A 111 37.35 -25.21 -16.52
CA LEU A 111 35.99 -25.56 -16.89
C LEU A 111 35.92 -26.33 -18.21
N LYS A 112 36.74 -25.95 -19.18
CA LYS A 112 36.84 -26.68 -20.46
C LYS A 112 37.35 -28.12 -20.25
N LYS A 113 38.29 -28.35 -19.35
CA LYS A 113 38.76 -29.70 -18.97
C LYS A 113 37.65 -30.55 -18.35
N LEU A 114 36.68 -29.92 -17.70
CA LEU A 114 35.51 -30.57 -17.11
C LEU A 114 34.35 -30.73 -18.13
N ASN A 115 34.59 -30.42 -19.40
CA ASN A 115 33.58 -30.41 -20.49
C ASN A 115 32.37 -29.48 -20.18
N LEU A 116 32.58 -28.42 -19.41
CA LEU A 116 31.57 -27.40 -19.17
C LEU A 116 31.65 -26.32 -20.25
N ILE A 117 30.53 -26.09 -20.95
CA ILE A 117 30.45 -25.18 -22.11
C ILE A 117 29.90 -23.80 -21.74
N THR A 118 29.64 -23.56 -20.45
CA THR A 118 29.14 -22.26 -19.96
C THR A 118 30.11 -21.14 -20.31
N LYS A 119 29.64 -20.14 -21.02
CA LYS A 119 30.44 -18.95 -21.37
C LYS A 119 30.65 -18.09 -20.15
N ILE A 120 31.90 -17.63 -19.92
CA ILE A 120 32.20 -16.68 -18.83
C ILE A 120 32.40 -15.29 -19.42
N ASP A 121 31.69 -14.32 -18.87
CA ASP A 121 31.86 -12.90 -19.20
C ASP A 121 32.22 -12.11 -17.93
N ILE A 122 32.99 -11.06 -18.11
CA ILE A 122 33.32 -10.12 -17.03
C ILE A 122 32.37 -8.92 -17.09
N CYS A 123 31.73 -8.62 -15.98
CA CYS A 123 30.90 -7.43 -15.87
C CYS A 123 31.76 -6.16 -15.93
N LYS A 124 31.52 -5.30 -16.92
CA LYS A 124 32.25 -4.03 -17.10
C LYS A 124 31.70 -2.89 -16.26
N LEU A 125 30.59 -3.11 -15.54
CA LEU A 125 29.92 -2.11 -14.70
C LEU A 125 30.53 -2.03 -13.28
N TRP A 126 31.43 -2.95 -12.95
CA TRP A 126 32.19 -3.04 -11.69
C TRP A 126 31.27 -2.90 -10.45
N ASP A 127 31.59 -1.96 -9.57
CA ASP A 127 30.85 -1.57 -8.36
C ASP A 127 29.52 -0.86 -8.65
N MET A 128 29.32 -0.34 -9.86
CA MET A 128 28.03 0.20 -10.31
C MET A 128 27.02 -0.89 -10.72
N SER A 129 27.47 -2.13 -10.89
CA SER A 129 26.64 -3.24 -11.35
C SER A 129 25.39 -3.49 -10.49
N PRO A 130 25.44 -3.51 -9.15
CA PRO A 130 24.25 -3.65 -8.32
C PRO A 130 23.28 -2.47 -8.46
N LEU A 131 23.80 -1.24 -8.55
CA LEU A 131 22.98 -0.03 -8.69
C LEU A 131 22.25 -0.01 -10.05
N ILE A 132 23.00 -0.27 -11.14
CA ILE A 132 22.42 -0.33 -12.49
C ILE A 132 21.47 -1.52 -12.63
N GLY A 133 21.81 -2.68 -12.06
CA GLY A 133 20.95 -3.85 -12.02
C GLY A 133 19.65 -3.59 -11.29
N SER A 134 19.70 -2.89 -10.15
CA SER A 134 18.50 -2.47 -9.43
C SER A 134 17.67 -1.46 -10.23
N ALA A 135 18.31 -0.50 -10.90
CA ALA A 135 17.62 0.48 -11.74
C ALA A 135 16.93 -0.19 -12.95
N ILE A 136 17.63 -1.12 -13.64
CA ILE A 136 17.05 -1.88 -14.75
C ILE A 136 15.93 -2.81 -14.27
N TYR A 137 16.11 -3.48 -13.13
CA TYR A 137 15.07 -4.31 -12.53
C TYR A 137 13.83 -3.49 -12.19
N THR A 138 14.00 -2.31 -11.60
CA THR A 138 12.91 -1.37 -11.33
C THR A 138 12.25 -0.88 -12.63
N SER A 139 13.05 -0.54 -13.67
CA SER A 139 12.54 -0.14 -14.97
C SER A 139 11.74 -1.26 -15.64
N ASN A 140 12.26 -2.50 -15.62
CA ASN A 140 11.55 -3.66 -16.17
C ASN A 140 10.28 -4.01 -15.41
N ILE A 141 10.27 -3.79 -14.08
CA ILE A 141 9.04 -3.87 -13.28
C ILE A 141 8.06 -2.80 -13.74
N LEU A 142 8.51 -1.57 -13.91
CA LEU A 142 7.66 -0.47 -14.39
C LEU A 142 7.13 -0.72 -15.80
N GLU A 143 7.96 -1.20 -16.74
CA GLU A 143 7.53 -1.57 -18.10
C GLU A 143 6.58 -2.76 -18.11
N ASN A 144 6.80 -3.79 -17.27
CA ASN A 144 5.87 -4.90 -17.09
C ASN A 144 4.58 -4.46 -16.36
N MET A 145 4.66 -3.48 -15.47
CA MET A 145 3.50 -2.85 -14.84
C MET A 145 2.70 -1.97 -15.80
N GLU A 146 3.33 -1.38 -16.83
CA GLU A 146 2.62 -0.66 -17.91
C GLU A 146 1.82 -1.61 -18.81
N ASN A 147 2.25 -2.85 -18.96
CA ASN A 147 1.54 -3.89 -19.73
C ASN A 147 0.48 -4.68 -18.92
N THR A 148 0.54 -4.63 -17.57
CA THR A 148 -0.48 -5.15 -16.66
C THR A 148 -0.46 -4.30 -15.39
N LYS A 149 -0.95 -3.04 -15.47
CA LYS A 149 -1.07 -2.20 -14.28
C LYS A 149 -2.01 -2.89 -13.30
N GLU A 150 -1.43 -3.47 -12.28
CA GLU A 150 -2.19 -3.94 -11.14
C GLU A 150 -2.94 -2.73 -10.56
N LYS A 151 -4.26 -2.71 -10.70
CA LYS A 151 -5.09 -1.58 -10.28
C LYS A 151 -5.16 -1.46 -8.76
N ARG A 152 -4.88 -2.54 -8.03
CA ARG A 152 -4.95 -2.61 -6.57
C ARG A 152 -3.93 -3.60 -6.01
N HIS A 153 -3.20 -3.21 -4.99
CA HIS A 153 -2.22 -4.06 -4.32
C HIS A 153 -2.75 -4.48 -2.95
N THR A 154 -3.39 -5.64 -2.92
CA THR A 154 -3.97 -6.26 -1.72
C THR A 154 -4.25 -7.72 -1.99
N GLN A 155 -4.30 -8.50 -0.92
CA GLN A 155 -4.74 -9.90 -0.96
C GLN A 155 -6.25 -10.05 -0.68
N GLN A 156 -6.97 -8.93 -0.53
CA GLN A 156 -8.41 -8.94 -0.29
C GLN A 156 -9.20 -8.95 -1.58
N PHE A 157 -10.26 -9.75 -1.59
CA PHE A 157 -11.20 -9.76 -2.71
C PHE A 157 -12.07 -8.49 -2.71
N ILE A 158 -12.40 -8.01 -3.91
CA ILE A 158 -13.48 -7.04 -4.06
C ILE A 158 -14.78 -7.70 -3.59
N ALA A 159 -15.65 -6.94 -2.93
CA ALA A 159 -16.93 -7.47 -2.53
C ALA A 159 -17.71 -8.02 -3.75
N PRO A 160 -18.33 -9.21 -3.65
CA PRO A 160 -19.05 -9.79 -4.76
C PRO A 160 -20.23 -8.90 -5.18
N THR A 161 -20.45 -8.77 -6.48
CA THR A 161 -21.56 -8.01 -7.05
C THR A 161 -22.92 -8.64 -6.66
N ASN A 162 -22.96 -9.98 -6.65
CA ASN A 162 -24.16 -10.71 -6.33
C ASN A 162 -24.22 -11.09 -4.84
N SER A 163 -25.40 -10.94 -4.26
CA SER A 163 -25.64 -11.35 -2.89
C SER A 163 -25.70 -12.88 -2.79
N THR A 164 -24.97 -13.42 -1.84
CA THR A 164 -25.09 -14.82 -1.40
C THR A 164 -25.39 -14.83 0.09
N ALA A 165 -26.35 -15.64 0.52
CA ALA A 165 -26.67 -15.77 1.93
C ALA A 165 -25.49 -16.42 2.67
N THR A 166 -25.08 -15.82 3.76
CA THR A 166 -24.09 -16.43 4.67
C THR A 166 -24.78 -17.56 5.44
N PRO A 167 -24.18 -18.78 5.49
CA PRO A 167 -24.76 -19.87 6.25
C PRO A 167 -24.98 -19.51 7.72
N SER A 168 -26.03 -20.07 8.31
CA SER A 168 -26.34 -19.82 9.73
C SER A 168 -25.19 -20.27 10.64
N GLY A 169 -24.75 -19.36 11.52
CA GLY A 169 -23.64 -19.61 12.46
C GLY A 169 -22.27 -19.25 11.91
N GLU A 170 -22.16 -18.87 10.64
CA GLU A 170 -20.92 -18.36 10.06
C GLU A 170 -20.83 -16.83 10.17
N TYR A 171 -19.60 -16.34 10.18
CA TYR A 171 -19.34 -14.92 10.22
C TYR A 171 -19.52 -14.30 8.83
N ASP A 172 -20.44 -13.33 8.72
CA ASP A 172 -20.72 -12.64 7.46
C ASP A 172 -19.69 -11.53 7.20
N ILE A 173 -18.83 -11.73 6.20
CA ILE A 173 -17.82 -10.76 5.76
C ILE A 173 -18.35 -9.70 4.79
N TYR A 174 -19.60 -9.86 4.32
CA TYR A 174 -20.25 -8.93 3.40
C TYR A 174 -21.65 -8.53 3.87
N PRO A 175 -21.79 -8.03 5.12
CA PRO A 175 -23.08 -7.64 5.66
C PRO A 175 -23.68 -6.51 4.84
N ALA A 176 -24.92 -6.69 4.36
CA ALA A 176 -25.59 -5.71 3.52
C ALA A 176 -26.93 -5.28 4.11
N PHE A 177 -27.27 -4.01 3.99
CA PHE A 177 -28.54 -3.46 4.42
C PHE A 177 -29.58 -3.53 3.27
N PRO A 178 -30.76 -4.14 3.47
CA PRO A 178 -31.75 -4.32 2.42
C PRO A 178 -32.50 -3.01 2.12
N LEU A 179 -32.51 -2.61 0.85
CA LEU A 179 -33.22 -1.42 0.37
C LEU A 179 -34.64 -1.72 -0.16
N GLY A 180 -34.95 -3.00 -0.40
CA GLY A 180 -36.15 -3.42 -1.15
C GLY A 180 -35.83 -3.57 -2.65
N LYS A 181 -36.87 -3.81 -3.48
CA LYS A 181 -36.68 -4.13 -4.90
C LYS A 181 -36.50 -2.91 -5.79
N GLY A 182 -35.75 -3.09 -6.89
CA GLY A 182 -35.64 -2.12 -7.99
C GLY A 182 -34.79 -0.90 -7.66
N LYS A 183 -33.91 -0.98 -6.63
CA LYS A 183 -33.14 0.18 -6.16
C LYS A 183 -31.71 0.25 -6.73
N ILE A 184 -31.12 -0.87 -7.11
CA ILE A 184 -29.76 -0.94 -7.65
C ILE A 184 -29.80 -1.33 -9.12
N GLY A 185 -29.17 -0.49 -9.95
CA GLY A 185 -28.94 -0.74 -11.37
C GLY A 185 -27.54 -1.27 -11.63
N LYS A 186 -27.33 -1.95 -12.78
CA LYS A 186 -26.08 -2.56 -13.16
C LYS A 186 -25.67 -2.27 -14.61
N GLY A 187 -24.40 -2.00 -14.80
CA GLY A 187 -23.71 -1.96 -16.09
C GLY A 187 -23.73 -0.61 -16.80
N ILE A 188 -22.77 -0.45 -17.71
CA ILE A 188 -22.54 0.78 -18.46
C ILE A 188 -23.74 1.14 -19.37
N ASN A 189 -24.47 0.12 -19.85
CA ASN A 189 -25.64 0.34 -20.71
C ASN A 189 -26.75 1.06 -19.96
N GLN A 190 -27.05 0.65 -18.71
CA GLN A 190 -28.07 1.30 -17.90
C GLN A 190 -27.65 2.71 -17.47
N LEU A 191 -26.34 2.93 -17.26
CA LEU A 191 -25.81 4.27 -17.05
C LEU A 191 -26.01 5.14 -18.29
N ALA A 192 -25.72 4.63 -19.48
CA ALA A 192 -25.96 5.34 -20.73
C ALA A 192 -27.45 5.67 -20.94
N ASP A 193 -28.37 4.73 -20.65
CA ASP A 193 -29.82 4.97 -20.71
C ASP A 193 -30.27 6.12 -19.78
N TRP A 194 -29.60 6.26 -18.64
CA TRP A 194 -29.89 7.36 -17.72
C TRP A 194 -29.35 8.68 -18.25
N ILE A 195 -28.11 8.68 -18.77
CA ILE A 195 -27.39 9.86 -19.26
C ILE A 195 -28.08 10.45 -20.50
N GLU A 196 -28.55 9.61 -21.43
CA GLU A 196 -29.19 10.05 -22.69
C GLU A 196 -30.46 10.88 -22.51
N LYS A 197 -31.04 10.88 -21.33
CA LYS A 197 -32.22 11.70 -20.99
C LYS A 197 -31.88 13.18 -20.79
N HIS A 198 -30.59 13.53 -20.84
CA HIS A 198 -30.09 14.87 -20.56
C HIS A 198 -29.16 15.35 -21.67
N SER A 199 -29.09 16.67 -21.88
CA SER A 199 -28.14 17.29 -22.81
C SER A 199 -26.83 17.67 -22.12
N GLN A 200 -26.83 17.78 -20.79
CA GLN A 200 -25.68 18.13 -19.98
C GLN A 200 -25.68 17.30 -18.71
N ILE A 201 -24.49 16.81 -18.29
CA ILE A 201 -24.27 16.01 -17.09
C ILE A 201 -23.00 16.45 -16.39
N LYS A 202 -23.00 16.43 -15.06
CA LYS A 202 -21.79 16.48 -14.23
C LYS A 202 -21.51 15.10 -13.67
N ILE A 203 -20.27 14.61 -13.81
CA ILE A 203 -19.80 13.37 -13.17
C ILE A 203 -18.66 13.74 -12.24
N ASP A 204 -18.94 13.83 -10.97
CA ASP A 204 -17.96 14.07 -9.91
C ASP A 204 -17.63 12.77 -9.21
N GLY A 205 -16.58 12.76 -8.41
CA GLY A 205 -16.24 11.57 -7.63
C GLY A 205 -15.06 11.78 -6.71
N TYR A 206 -14.86 10.77 -5.88
CA TYR A 206 -13.79 10.74 -4.91
C TYR A 206 -12.43 10.49 -5.58
N ILE A 207 -11.33 10.69 -4.84
CA ILE A 207 -9.99 10.29 -5.30
C ILE A 207 -9.97 8.77 -5.59
N GLY A 208 -9.23 8.37 -6.61
CA GLY A 208 -9.07 6.97 -6.98
C GLY A 208 -9.97 6.49 -8.12
N VAL A 209 -10.87 7.31 -8.63
CA VAL A 209 -11.65 6.99 -9.83
C VAL A 209 -10.73 6.95 -11.06
N PHE A 210 -10.85 5.91 -11.88
CA PHE A 210 -10.14 5.78 -13.16
C PHE A 210 -10.89 6.52 -14.27
N TRP A 211 -10.73 7.85 -14.28
CA TRP A 211 -11.49 8.75 -15.14
C TRP A 211 -11.31 8.47 -16.63
N ASP A 212 -10.08 8.23 -17.08
CA ASP A 212 -9.77 8.01 -18.49
C ASP A 212 -10.45 6.73 -19.02
N GLU A 213 -10.45 5.66 -18.21
CA GLU A 213 -11.13 4.42 -18.57
C GLU A 213 -12.66 4.63 -18.67
N LEU A 214 -13.24 5.37 -17.72
CA LEU A 214 -14.66 5.69 -17.78
C LEU A 214 -15.01 6.52 -19.01
N ILE A 215 -14.22 7.56 -19.33
CA ILE A 215 -14.42 8.38 -20.52
C ILE A 215 -14.39 7.54 -21.80
N ILE A 216 -13.43 6.60 -21.90
CA ILE A 216 -13.32 5.71 -23.05
C ILE A 216 -14.57 4.80 -23.14
N LYS A 217 -14.87 4.04 -22.09
CA LYS A 217 -15.97 3.07 -22.05
C LYS A 217 -17.33 3.72 -22.28
N LEU A 218 -17.61 4.80 -21.53
CA LEU A 218 -18.88 5.53 -21.65
C LEU A 218 -18.97 6.22 -23.03
N GLY A 219 -17.88 6.80 -23.51
CA GLY A 219 -17.83 7.43 -24.82
C GLY A 219 -18.05 6.45 -25.98
N GLU A 220 -17.51 5.23 -25.88
CA GLU A 220 -17.76 4.16 -26.84
C GLU A 220 -19.25 3.75 -26.84
N GLU A 221 -19.83 3.55 -25.67
CA GLU A 221 -21.23 3.16 -25.56
C GLU A 221 -22.18 4.21 -26.10
N LEU A 222 -21.97 5.50 -25.75
CA LEU A 222 -22.80 6.59 -26.23
C LEU A 222 -22.64 6.81 -27.75
N ARG A 223 -21.43 6.66 -28.32
CA ARG A 223 -21.20 6.73 -29.76
C ARG A 223 -21.86 5.57 -30.53
N LYS A 224 -21.86 4.34 -29.99
CA LYS A 224 -22.62 3.22 -30.56
C LYS A 224 -24.11 3.53 -30.68
N ARG A 225 -24.64 4.37 -29.80
CA ARG A 225 -26.04 4.86 -29.80
C ARG A 225 -26.26 6.08 -30.70
N GLY A 226 -25.22 6.48 -31.47
CA GLY A 226 -25.29 7.58 -32.41
C GLY A 226 -25.19 8.98 -31.81
N LYS A 227 -24.75 9.13 -30.55
CA LYS A 227 -24.61 10.43 -29.89
C LYS A 227 -23.28 11.11 -30.18
N ASN A 228 -23.33 12.40 -30.51
CA ASN A 228 -22.18 13.29 -30.52
C ASN A 228 -21.92 13.78 -29.08
N VAL A 229 -20.91 13.20 -28.41
CA VAL A 229 -20.61 13.46 -26.99
C VAL A 229 -19.32 14.24 -26.83
N ARG A 230 -19.36 15.30 -26.01
CA ARG A 230 -18.20 16.07 -25.57
C ARG A 230 -17.92 15.86 -24.10
N PHE A 231 -16.67 15.51 -23.79
CA PHE A 231 -16.19 15.40 -22.41
C PHE A 231 -15.30 16.60 -22.08
N PHE A 232 -15.53 17.19 -20.92
CA PHE A 232 -14.73 18.28 -20.35
C PHE A 232 -14.19 17.80 -19.01
N HIS A 233 -12.87 17.62 -18.90
CA HIS A 233 -12.27 17.11 -17.67
C HIS A 233 -11.98 18.26 -16.68
N SER A 234 -12.37 18.10 -15.41
CA SER A 234 -12.18 19.12 -14.37
C SER A 234 -10.71 19.48 -14.13
N SER A 235 -9.79 18.52 -14.36
CA SER A 235 -8.35 18.71 -14.16
C SER A 235 -7.74 19.86 -14.99
N VAL A 236 -8.36 20.24 -16.12
CA VAL A 236 -7.86 21.37 -16.92
C VAL A 236 -7.94 22.71 -16.18
N ALA A 237 -8.82 22.80 -15.19
CA ALA A 237 -8.95 23.96 -14.30
C ALA A 237 -8.22 23.77 -12.96
N MET A 238 -7.60 22.63 -12.72
CA MET A 238 -6.82 22.39 -11.50
C MET A 238 -5.51 23.17 -11.54
N LYS A 239 -5.05 23.63 -10.39
CA LYS A 239 -3.75 24.27 -10.24
C LYS A 239 -2.64 23.26 -10.52
N ASP A 240 -1.48 23.76 -10.93
CA ASP A 240 -0.33 22.91 -11.16
C ASP A 240 0.15 22.21 -9.86
N PRO A 241 0.79 21.02 -9.97
CA PRO A 241 1.21 20.24 -8.83
C PRO A 241 2.12 21.00 -7.85
N GLN A 242 3.01 21.84 -8.34
CA GLN A 242 3.93 22.61 -7.49
C GLN A 242 3.18 23.68 -6.65
N THR A 243 2.17 24.31 -7.23
CA THR A 243 1.30 25.24 -6.50
C THR A 243 0.49 24.52 -5.42
N ILE A 244 -0.04 23.33 -5.74
CA ILE A 244 -0.75 22.50 -4.77
C ILE A 244 0.19 22.08 -3.64
N GLU A 245 1.39 21.59 -3.95
CA GLU A 245 2.36 21.19 -2.92
C GLU A 245 2.72 22.32 -1.97
N LYS A 246 2.98 23.51 -2.49
CA LYS A 246 3.24 24.69 -1.65
C LYS A 246 2.06 25.03 -0.75
N MET A 247 0.84 24.88 -1.25
CA MET A 247 -0.39 25.15 -0.50
C MET A 247 -0.59 24.17 0.65
N ILE A 248 -0.26 22.87 0.44
CA ILE A 248 -0.47 21.83 1.44
C ILE A 248 0.74 21.58 2.34
N ALA A 249 1.93 22.07 1.99
CA ALA A 249 3.16 21.88 2.75
C ALA A 249 3.03 22.19 4.27
N PRO A 250 2.33 23.25 4.69
CA PRO A 250 2.13 23.54 6.12
C PRO A 250 1.44 22.43 6.90
N TYR A 251 0.64 21.59 6.24
CA TYR A 251 -0.09 20.48 6.87
C TYR A 251 0.70 19.17 6.88
N LEU A 252 1.81 19.09 6.14
CA LEU A 252 2.62 17.89 5.95
C LEU A 252 3.89 17.86 6.81
N GLY A 253 3.92 18.66 7.89
CA GLY A 253 5.00 18.64 8.87
C GLY A 253 6.18 19.55 8.59
N GLY A 254 6.30 20.18 7.41
CA GLY A 254 7.41 21.06 7.07
C GLY A 254 8.77 20.40 7.35
N ASP A 255 9.59 21.03 8.23
CA ASP A 255 10.89 20.51 8.66
C ASP A 255 10.77 19.37 9.70
N ASN A 256 9.56 19.08 10.21
CA ASN A 256 9.30 17.99 11.14
C ASN A 256 8.47 16.87 10.49
N PRO A 257 9.11 15.77 10.04
CA PRO A 257 8.42 14.70 9.33
C PRO A 257 7.50 13.85 10.23
N LEU A 258 7.51 14.06 11.54
CA LEU A 258 6.69 13.31 12.49
C LEU A 258 5.30 13.91 12.70
N PHE A 259 5.13 15.22 12.46
CA PHE A 259 3.90 15.95 12.73
C PHE A 259 3.20 16.37 11.44
N TYR A 260 1.95 15.94 11.31
CA TYR A 260 1.02 16.28 10.24
C TYR A 260 -0.22 16.90 10.86
N THR A 261 -0.79 17.91 10.23
CA THR A 261 -1.93 18.65 10.77
C THR A 261 -3.12 18.56 9.82
N ILE A 262 -4.31 18.31 10.37
CA ILE A 262 -5.56 18.32 9.58
C ILE A 262 -5.75 19.67 8.90
N THR A 263 -5.97 19.65 7.60
CA THR A 263 -6.14 20.85 6.78
C THR A 263 -7.49 21.54 6.99
N ASP A 264 -7.47 22.86 6.96
CA ASP A 264 -8.67 23.72 6.92
C ASP A 264 -9.21 23.94 5.50
N LYS A 265 -8.47 23.58 4.47
CA LYS A 265 -8.78 23.83 3.06
C LYS A 265 -10.07 23.15 2.59
N HIS A 266 -10.58 23.64 1.48
CA HIS A 266 -11.71 23.11 0.72
C HIS A 266 -11.27 22.74 -0.69
N LEU A 267 -11.99 21.82 -1.36
CA LEU A 267 -11.61 21.32 -2.67
C LEU A 267 -11.47 22.44 -3.72
N VAL A 268 -12.26 23.51 -3.62
CA VAL A 268 -12.16 24.67 -4.52
C VAL A 268 -10.76 25.31 -4.51
N ASN A 269 -10.01 25.19 -3.43
CA ASN A 269 -8.65 25.73 -3.35
C ASN A 269 -7.65 25.03 -4.29
N TRP A 270 -7.98 23.84 -4.80
CA TRP A 270 -7.20 23.12 -5.81
C TRP A 270 -7.40 23.66 -7.23
N PHE A 271 -8.43 24.50 -7.45
CA PHE A 271 -8.83 24.97 -8.76
C PHE A 271 -8.52 26.44 -8.98
N ASP A 272 -8.28 26.78 -10.25
CA ASP A 272 -8.39 28.14 -10.75
C ASP A 272 -9.86 28.41 -11.08
N GLU A 273 -10.52 29.23 -10.29
CA GLU A 273 -11.95 29.50 -10.43
C GLU A 273 -12.30 30.14 -11.77
N ASN A 274 -11.42 30.98 -12.33
CA ASN A 274 -11.66 31.63 -13.64
C ASN A 274 -11.63 30.57 -14.75
N LYS A 275 -10.66 29.66 -14.72
CA LYS A 275 -10.60 28.55 -15.68
C LYS A 275 -11.80 27.64 -15.53
N LEU A 276 -12.17 27.26 -14.29
CA LEU A 276 -13.31 26.39 -14.01
C LEU A 276 -14.62 26.97 -14.56
N ASN A 277 -14.84 28.28 -14.36
CA ASN A 277 -16.03 28.98 -14.81
C ASN A 277 -16.02 29.27 -16.31
N SER A 278 -14.86 29.25 -16.97
CA SER A 278 -14.75 29.45 -18.41
C SER A 278 -15.13 28.22 -19.25
N ILE A 279 -15.21 27.05 -18.63
CA ILE A 279 -15.58 25.80 -19.31
C ILE A 279 -17.08 25.81 -19.57
N GLN A 280 -17.47 25.95 -20.83
CA GLN A 280 -18.88 26.02 -21.26
C GLN A 280 -19.22 24.78 -22.10
N PRO A 281 -20.49 24.31 -22.07
CA PRO A 281 -20.97 23.27 -22.95
C PRO A 281 -20.79 23.61 -24.42
N ASP A 282 -20.48 22.63 -25.25
CA ASP A 282 -20.43 22.75 -26.71
C ASP A 282 -21.87 22.71 -27.27
N PRO A 283 -22.36 23.77 -27.89
CA PRO A 283 -23.72 23.83 -28.44
C PRO A 283 -23.96 22.88 -29.62
N GLU A 284 -22.89 22.38 -30.27
CA GLU A 284 -22.97 21.47 -31.41
C GLU A 284 -22.99 19.99 -30.97
N ALA A 285 -22.81 19.69 -29.67
CA ALA A 285 -22.86 18.35 -29.15
C ALA A 285 -24.28 17.97 -28.68
N ASP A 286 -24.68 16.73 -28.95
CA ASP A 286 -25.93 16.17 -28.42
C ASP A 286 -25.90 16.06 -26.90
N LEU A 287 -24.69 15.79 -26.36
CA LEU A 287 -24.46 15.56 -24.95
C LEU A 287 -23.12 16.12 -24.50
N ASN A 288 -23.16 16.94 -23.48
CA ASN A 288 -21.98 17.50 -22.81
C ASN A 288 -21.80 16.86 -21.44
N ILE A 289 -20.62 16.34 -21.14
CA ILE A 289 -20.29 15.69 -19.86
C ILE A 289 -19.11 16.42 -19.23
N PHE A 290 -19.36 17.09 -18.10
CA PHE A 290 -18.30 17.66 -17.28
C PHE A 290 -17.88 16.62 -16.23
N ILE A 291 -16.65 16.10 -16.32
CA ILE A 291 -16.20 14.89 -15.61
C ILE A 291 -14.90 15.12 -14.85
N GLY A 292 -14.77 14.47 -13.70
CA GLY A 292 -13.56 14.47 -12.87
C GLY A 292 -13.82 14.97 -11.45
N THR A 293 -12.90 14.69 -10.54
CA THR A 293 -12.98 15.17 -9.15
C THR A 293 -13.13 16.69 -9.13
N GLY A 294 -14.16 17.19 -8.45
CA GLY A 294 -14.50 18.62 -8.40
C GLY A 294 -15.41 19.10 -9.54
N ALA A 295 -15.94 18.23 -10.40
CA ALA A 295 -16.87 18.63 -11.45
C ALA A 295 -18.14 19.34 -10.92
N ALA A 296 -18.58 18.96 -9.70
CA ALA A 296 -19.71 19.62 -9.05
C ALA A 296 -19.47 21.07 -8.64
N LEU A 297 -18.20 21.52 -8.60
CA LEU A 297 -17.84 22.92 -8.33
C LEU A 297 -18.16 23.84 -9.52
N SER A 298 -18.37 23.29 -10.72
CA SER A 298 -18.72 24.07 -11.90
C SER A 298 -20.11 24.71 -11.78
N GLN A 299 -20.32 25.80 -12.50
CA GLN A 299 -21.62 26.48 -12.57
C GLN A 299 -22.62 25.84 -13.53
N TRP A 300 -22.29 24.67 -14.09
CA TRP A 300 -23.19 23.96 -15.00
C TRP A 300 -24.49 23.58 -14.29
N LYS A 301 -25.62 23.94 -14.87
CA LYS A 301 -26.96 23.56 -14.39
C LYS A 301 -27.34 22.20 -14.96
N ALA A 302 -26.75 21.15 -14.42
CA ALA A 302 -26.85 19.79 -14.92
C ALA A 302 -27.01 18.80 -13.76
N PRO A 303 -27.68 17.66 -13.97
CA PRO A 303 -27.73 16.57 -13.00
C PRO A 303 -26.33 16.10 -12.60
N LEU A 304 -26.23 15.61 -11.36
CA LEU A 304 -24.98 15.18 -10.76
C LEU A 304 -24.94 13.67 -10.57
N ILE A 305 -24.00 13.03 -11.27
CA ILE A 305 -23.56 11.68 -10.97
C ILE A 305 -22.36 11.80 -10.02
N TYR A 306 -22.36 11.03 -8.94
CA TYR A 306 -21.23 10.96 -8.01
C TYR A 306 -20.66 9.54 -7.94
N ILE A 307 -19.35 9.41 -8.14
CA ILE A 307 -18.66 8.12 -8.07
C ILE A 307 -17.94 8.03 -6.73
N ASP A 308 -18.34 7.08 -5.90
CA ASP A 308 -17.74 6.85 -4.59
C ASP A 308 -16.79 5.65 -4.60
N ILE A 309 -15.74 5.74 -3.79
CA ILE A 309 -14.79 4.66 -3.54
C ILE A 309 -14.50 4.64 -2.05
N PRO A 310 -14.71 3.51 -1.36
CA PRO A 310 -14.33 3.36 0.04
C PRO A 310 -12.83 3.55 0.24
N LYS A 311 -12.44 4.12 1.38
CA LYS A 311 -11.06 4.54 1.61
C LYS A 311 -10.06 3.39 1.73
N ASN A 312 -10.49 2.19 2.15
CA ASN A 312 -9.66 1.00 2.09
C ASN A 312 -9.25 0.67 0.63
N GLU A 313 -10.19 0.74 -0.32
CA GLU A 313 -9.89 0.51 -1.74
C GLU A 313 -8.97 1.60 -2.31
N ILE A 314 -9.11 2.85 -1.88
CA ILE A 314 -8.18 3.93 -2.24
C ILE A 314 -6.76 3.61 -1.79
N GLN A 315 -6.58 3.07 -0.59
CA GLN A 315 -5.28 2.64 -0.10
C GLN A 315 -4.71 1.51 -0.96
N PHE A 316 -5.52 0.54 -1.35
CA PHE A 316 -5.08 -0.56 -2.23
C PHE A 316 -4.63 -0.06 -3.60
N ARG A 317 -5.35 0.89 -4.19
CA ARG A 317 -4.99 1.55 -5.45
C ARG A 317 -3.72 2.39 -5.31
N MET A 318 -3.56 3.10 -4.19
CA MET A 318 -2.36 3.88 -3.89
C MET A 318 -1.12 2.98 -3.73
N ARG A 319 -1.26 1.86 -3.00
CA ARG A 319 -0.18 0.86 -2.82
C ARG A 319 0.25 0.24 -4.15
N ALA A 320 -0.68 0.02 -5.07
CA ALA A 320 -0.40 -0.44 -6.44
C ALA A 320 0.29 0.63 -7.31
N GLY A 321 0.27 1.90 -6.88
CA GLY A 321 0.73 3.01 -7.71
C GLY A 321 -0.21 3.35 -8.86
N ALA A 322 -1.47 2.88 -8.79
CA ALA A 322 -2.48 3.12 -9.81
C ALA A 322 -3.09 4.52 -9.72
N ILE A 323 -2.95 5.18 -8.58
CA ILE A 323 -3.46 6.54 -8.34
C ILE A 323 -2.41 7.37 -7.60
N ASN A 324 -2.51 8.68 -7.75
CA ASN A 324 -1.70 9.69 -7.05
C ASN A 324 -2.55 10.44 -6.03
N ASN A 325 -1.90 11.20 -5.14
CA ASN A 325 -2.57 12.15 -4.27
C ASN A 325 -3.27 13.26 -5.08
N LEU A 326 -4.25 13.90 -4.46
CA LEU A 326 -5.11 14.88 -5.10
C LEU A 326 -4.33 16.03 -5.76
N GLY A 327 -4.46 16.13 -7.10
CA GLY A 327 -3.84 17.15 -7.91
C GLY A 327 -2.34 16.96 -8.20
N LEU A 328 -1.78 15.80 -7.87
CA LEU A 328 -0.41 15.45 -8.22
C LEU A 328 -0.37 14.52 -9.44
N ASP A 329 0.63 14.69 -10.27
CA ASP A 329 0.90 13.91 -11.48
C ASP A 329 2.05 12.90 -11.29
N TYR A 330 2.56 12.77 -10.07
CA TYR A 330 3.61 11.85 -9.69
C TYR A 330 3.29 11.11 -8.39
N ARG A 331 3.93 9.97 -8.20
CA ARG A 331 3.77 9.11 -7.05
C ARG A 331 4.69 9.53 -5.90
N LYS A 332 4.16 9.65 -4.69
CA LYS A 332 4.91 9.70 -3.43
C LYS A 332 5.20 8.27 -2.94
N ASP A 333 6.16 8.13 -2.02
CA ASP A 333 6.28 6.87 -1.29
C ASP A 333 4.99 6.58 -0.50
N ASN A 334 4.75 5.30 -0.22
CA ASN A 334 3.47 4.86 0.36
C ASN A 334 3.16 5.52 1.71
N GLN A 335 4.18 5.81 2.53
CA GLN A 335 3.97 6.42 3.84
C GLN A 335 3.58 7.90 3.70
N GLN A 336 4.28 8.65 2.87
CA GLN A 336 3.98 10.06 2.60
C GLN A 336 2.63 10.20 1.89
N ALA A 337 2.35 9.32 0.93
CA ALA A 337 1.07 9.29 0.22
C ALA A 337 -0.10 9.07 1.18
N TYR A 338 0.00 8.08 2.07
CA TYR A 338 -1.05 7.81 3.06
C TYR A 338 -1.25 8.98 4.04
N LYS A 339 -0.17 9.58 4.52
CA LYS A 339 -0.26 10.75 5.41
C LYS A 339 -0.95 11.94 4.73
N GLN A 340 -0.63 12.21 3.46
CA GLN A 340 -1.33 13.24 2.71
C GLN A 340 -2.80 12.88 2.49
N LEU A 341 -3.13 11.62 2.17
CA LEU A 341 -4.53 11.17 2.10
C LEU A 341 -5.27 11.49 3.40
N TYR A 342 -4.71 11.10 4.54
CA TYR A 342 -5.37 11.20 5.85
C TYR A 342 -5.56 12.65 6.31
N PHE A 343 -4.52 13.49 6.23
CA PHE A 343 -4.52 14.85 6.79
C PHE A 343 -5.01 15.92 5.81
N VAL A 344 -4.99 15.65 4.51
CA VAL A 344 -5.30 16.63 3.48
C VAL A 344 -6.40 16.13 2.54
N ASP A 345 -6.13 15.10 1.73
CA ASP A 345 -6.97 14.76 0.59
C ASP A 345 -8.37 14.30 1.03
N TRP A 346 -8.46 13.38 2.00
CA TRP A 346 -9.74 12.91 2.52
C TRP A 346 -10.52 14.03 3.22
N ILE A 347 -9.83 14.93 3.91
CA ILE A 347 -10.50 16.03 4.61
C ILE A 347 -11.21 16.97 3.62
N VAL A 348 -10.52 17.38 2.55
CA VAL A 348 -11.14 18.28 1.56
C VAL A 348 -12.20 17.58 0.73
N LEU A 349 -11.97 16.31 0.37
CA LEU A 349 -12.92 15.52 -0.39
C LEU A 349 -14.15 15.14 0.43
N ASN A 350 -14.01 14.90 1.72
CA ASN A 350 -15.14 14.66 2.62
C ASN A 350 -16.01 15.91 2.78
N LYS A 351 -15.40 17.09 2.93
CA LYS A 351 -16.15 18.37 2.92
C LYS A 351 -16.94 18.54 1.63
N HIS A 352 -16.31 18.22 0.50
CA HIS A 352 -16.94 18.29 -0.83
C HIS A 352 -18.05 17.24 -1.00
N LYS A 353 -17.79 15.98 -0.64
CA LYS A 353 -18.79 14.90 -0.65
C LYS A 353 -20.04 15.26 0.13
N LYS A 354 -19.88 15.85 1.33
CA LYS A 354 -20.99 16.33 2.16
C LYS A 354 -21.82 17.38 1.43
N GLN A 355 -21.18 18.31 0.72
CA GLN A 355 -21.90 19.33 -0.09
C GLN A 355 -22.62 18.71 -1.28
N CYS A 356 -22.05 17.67 -1.90
CA CYS A 356 -22.65 16.98 -3.02
C CYS A 356 -23.85 16.10 -2.63
N LEU A 357 -23.87 15.47 -1.44
CA LEU A 357 -24.88 14.48 -1.06
C LEU A 357 -26.34 14.90 -1.31
N PRO A 358 -26.81 16.10 -0.97
CA PRO A 358 -28.17 16.53 -1.28
C PRO A 358 -28.44 16.72 -2.77
N LEU A 359 -27.40 16.89 -3.57
CA LEU A 359 -27.45 17.21 -5.01
C LEU A 359 -27.27 15.99 -5.91
N ILE A 360 -26.88 14.85 -5.36
CA ILE A 360 -26.64 13.62 -6.13
C ILE A 360 -27.95 13.12 -6.73
N ASP A 361 -28.00 13.01 -8.05
CA ASP A 361 -29.10 12.38 -8.79
C ASP A 361 -28.85 10.88 -8.98
N LEU A 362 -27.60 10.47 -9.19
CA LEU A 362 -27.17 9.09 -9.33
C LEU A 362 -25.84 8.87 -8.63
N LEU A 363 -25.70 7.81 -7.83
CA LEU A 363 -24.42 7.41 -7.24
C LEU A 363 -23.95 6.10 -7.89
N ILE A 364 -22.64 6.00 -8.13
CA ILE A 364 -21.96 4.83 -8.68
C ILE A 364 -20.94 4.30 -7.67
N ASP A 365 -20.93 2.98 -7.46
CA ASP A 365 -19.85 2.26 -6.79
C ASP A 365 -18.65 2.12 -7.75
N GLY A 366 -17.61 2.90 -7.51
CA GLY A 366 -16.43 3.00 -8.39
C GLY A 366 -15.35 1.95 -8.14
N GLN A 367 -15.63 0.88 -7.37
CA GLN A 367 -14.65 -0.15 -7.08
C GLN A 367 -14.48 -1.16 -8.20
N ARG A 368 -15.55 -1.41 -8.96
CA ARG A 368 -15.63 -2.47 -9.95
C ARG A 368 -15.17 -2.01 -11.32
N GLU A 369 -14.93 -2.98 -12.22
CA GLU A 369 -14.77 -2.69 -13.63
C GLU A 369 -16.06 -2.04 -14.17
N TRP A 370 -15.91 -1.12 -15.13
CA TRP A 370 -17.02 -0.31 -15.63
C TRP A 370 -18.15 -1.12 -16.29
N ASP A 371 -17.85 -2.31 -16.81
CA ASP A 371 -18.86 -3.22 -17.37
C ASP A 371 -19.74 -3.86 -16.28
N GLU A 372 -19.24 -3.95 -15.05
CA GLU A 372 -19.90 -4.52 -13.86
C GLU A 372 -20.31 -3.44 -12.83
N LEU A 373 -20.27 -2.16 -13.22
CA LEU A 373 -20.59 -1.06 -12.31
C LEU A 373 -22.00 -1.23 -11.71
N LEU A 374 -22.15 -0.81 -10.46
CA LEU A 374 -23.43 -0.74 -9.76
C LEU A 374 -23.75 0.71 -9.47
N MET A 375 -25.04 1.05 -9.55
CA MET A 375 -25.53 2.41 -9.34
C MET A 375 -26.85 2.43 -8.60
N ILE A 376 -27.12 3.54 -7.91
CA ILE A 376 -28.34 3.79 -7.15
C ILE A 376 -28.79 5.23 -7.36
N SER A 377 -30.11 5.48 -7.46
CA SER A 377 -30.60 6.86 -7.52
C SER A 377 -30.26 7.63 -6.23
N GLY A 378 -30.01 8.93 -6.33
CA GLY A 378 -29.73 9.76 -5.16
C GLY A 378 -30.87 9.76 -4.14
N ASN A 379 -32.11 9.65 -4.58
CA ASN A 379 -33.28 9.54 -3.70
C ASN A 379 -33.31 8.21 -2.94
N ASP A 380 -33.09 7.08 -3.63
CA ASP A 380 -33.05 5.77 -3.00
C ASP A 380 -31.86 5.63 -2.05
N LEU A 381 -30.71 6.23 -2.39
CA LEU A 381 -29.57 6.33 -1.50
C LEU A 381 -29.92 7.05 -0.19
N ARG A 382 -30.46 8.27 -0.29
CA ARG A 382 -30.83 9.07 0.90
C ARG A 382 -31.90 8.39 1.75
N GLU A 383 -32.91 7.78 1.11
CA GLU A 383 -33.95 6.99 1.80
C GLU A 383 -33.33 5.76 2.49
N GLY A 384 -32.42 5.06 1.82
CA GLY A 384 -31.72 3.89 2.37
C GLY A 384 -30.86 4.25 3.58
N LEU A 385 -30.08 5.31 3.50
CA LEU A 385 -29.26 5.82 4.61
C LEU A 385 -30.13 6.24 5.79
N HIS A 386 -31.23 6.92 5.53
CA HIS A 386 -32.19 7.30 6.57
C HIS A 386 -32.86 6.10 7.26
N LYS A 387 -33.20 5.05 6.52
CA LYS A 387 -33.68 3.79 7.11
C LYS A 387 -32.60 3.09 7.91
N MET A 388 -31.38 3.05 7.38
CA MET A 388 -30.24 2.42 8.04
C MET A 388 -29.94 3.08 9.40
N SER A 389 -29.94 4.43 9.48
CA SER A 389 -29.68 5.16 10.72
C SER A 389 -30.65 4.86 11.87
N ARG A 390 -31.81 4.25 11.58
CA ARG A 390 -32.86 3.87 12.54
C ARG A 390 -32.96 2.38 12.80
N ASN A 391 -32.04 1.59 12.21
CA ASN A 391 -32.02 0.15 12.35
C ASN A 391 -30.62 -0.31 12.76
N PHE A 392 -30.50 -1.57 13.15
CA PHE A 392 -29.18 -2.16 13.29
C PHE A 392 -28.56 -2.40 11.90
N PHE A 393 -27.28 -2.21 11.80
CA PHE A 393 -26.49 -2.51 10.60
C PHE A 393 -25.06 -2.86 11.01
N ARG A 394 -24.34 -3.47 10.07
CA ARG A 394 -22.89 -3.65 10.19
C ARG A 394 -22.22 -2.97 9.00
N VAL A 395 -21.04 -2.40 9.25
CA VAL A 395 -20.14 -1.99 8.18
C VAL A 395 -19.49 -3.22 7.55
N ARG A 396 -19.04 -3.12 6.32
CA ARG A 396 -18.25 -4.18 5.72
C ARG A 396 -16.89 -4.24 6.41
N PRO A 397 -16.53 -5.35 7.07
CA PRO A 397 -15.19 -5.50 7.62
C PRO A 397 -14.16 -5.65 6.50
N TRP A 398 -12.92 -5.27 6.79
CA TRP A 398 -11.79 -5.55 5.93
C TRP A 398 -10.62 -6.07 6.75
N PHE A 399 -9.77 -6.90 6.13
CA PHE A 399 -8.79 -7.70 6.82
C PHE A 399 -7.39 -7.36 6.31
N GLU A 400 -6.44 -7.20 7.20
CA GLU A 400 -5.05 -6.90 6.83
C GLU A 400 -4.07 -7.88 7.48
N PRO A 401 -3.05 -8.32 6.73
CA PRO A 401 -1.90 -9.00 7.31
C PRO A 401 -1.04 -8.00 8.08
N GLY A 402 -0.23 -8.50 9.00
CA GLY A 402 0.73 -7.69 9.75
C GLY A 402 1.95 -8.49 10.16
N ALA A 403 3.01 -7.80 10.59
CA ALA A 403 4.26 -8.43 11.01
C ALA A 403 4.07 -9.45 12.15
N TRP A 404 3.05 -9.24 12.98
CA TRP A 404 2.71 -10.06 14.14
C TRP A 404 1.45 -10.91 13.95
N GLY A 405 0.80 -10.83 12.78
CA GLY A 405 -0.50 -11.43 12.51
C GLY A 405 -0.56 -12.94 12.77
N GLY A 406 -1.75 -13.39 13.16
CA GLY A 406 -2.05 -14.76 13.55
C GLY A 406 -2.67 -15.61 12.44
N GLN A 407 -3.11 -16.79 12.84
CA GLN A 407 -3.68 -17.79 11.94
C GLN A 407 -5.17 -18.10 12.25
N TRP A 408 -5.72 -17.55 13.34
CA TRP A 408 -7.08 -17.90 13.77
C TRP A 408 -8.13 -17.44 12.76
N MET A 409 -8.14 -16.16 12.39
CA MET A 409 -9.10 -15.59 11.42
C MET A 409 -9.01 -16.33 10.09
N LYS A 410 -7.79 -16.52 9.59
CA LYS A 410 -7.52 -17.23 8.34
C LYS A 410 -8.12 -18.63 8.32
N ASN A 411 -8.04 -19.35 9.45
CA ASN A 411 -8.50 -20.73 9.55
C ASN A 411 -10.00 -20.88 9.84
N HIS A 412 -10.62 -19.89 10.49
CA HIS A 412 -11.99 -20.02 11.00
C HIS A 412 -13.02 -19.17 10.24
N ILE A 413 -12.61 -18.05 9.61
CA ILE A 413 -13.54 -17.21 8.86
C ILE A 413 -13.61 -17.69 7.40
N GLN A 414 -14.81 -18.00 6.94
CA GLN A 414 -15.06 -18.40 5.55
C GLN A 414 -15.01 -17.20 4.60
N GLY A 415 -14.66 -17.44 3.33
CA GLY A 415 -14.65 -16.41 2.29
C GLY A 415 -13.40 -15.51 2.28
N LEU A 416 -12.52 -15.62 3.27
CA LEU A 416 -11.23 -14.92 3.25
C LEU A 416 -10.24 -15.57 2.30
N ASN A 417 -9.32 -14.78 1.77
CA ASN A 417 -8.20 -15.30 0.98
C ASN A 417 -7.28 -16.15 1.87
N LYS A 418 -7.17 -17.43 1.56
CA LYS A 418 -6.35 -18.40 2.33
C LYS A 418 -4.86 -18.36 1.95
N GLU A 419 -4.50 -17.69 0.86
CA GLU A 419 -3.12 -17.56 0.39
C GLU A 419 -2.32 -16.49 1.15
N VAL A 420 -2.98 -15.66 1.97
CA VAL A 420 -2.29 -14.70 2.83
C VAL A 420 -1.40 -15.40 3.85
N ASN A 421 -0.25 -14.82 4.17
CA ASN A 421 0.65 -15.39 5.18
C ASN A 421 -0.01 -15.46 6.57
N ASN A 422 -0.68 -14.39 6.95
CA ASN A 422 -1.39 -14.25 8.23
C ASN A 422 -2.49 -13.19 8.10
N LEU A 423 -3.30 -13.02 9.14
CA LEU A 423 -4.15 -11.84 9.32
C LEU A 423 -3.89 -11.27 10.71
N ALA A 424 -3.66 -9.97 10.79
CA ALA A 424 -3.41 -9.26 12.03
C ALA A 424 -4.69 -8.58 12.54
N TRP A 425 -5.44 -7.98 11.62
CA TRP A 425 -6.63 -7.19 11.93
C TRP A 425 -7.85 -7.65 11.13
N SER A 426 -9.00 -7.61 11.80
CA SER A 426 -10.31 -7.46 11.17
C SER A 426 -10.86 -6.10 11.57
N PHE A 427 -10.81 -5.13 10.69
CA PHE A 427 -11.32 -3.78 10.93
C PHE A 427 -12.84 -3.78 10.80
N GLU A 428 -13.53 -3.90 11.92
CA GLU A 428 -14.98 -4.04 12.00
C GLU A 428 -15.71 -2.71 11.97
N LEU A 429 -15.13 -1.68 12.58
CA LEU A 429 -15.74 -0.35 12.69
C LEU A 429 -14.65 0.74 12.69
N MET A 430 -13.88 0.78 11.62
CA MET A 430 -12.97 1.88 11.32
C MET A 430 -13.66 2.82 10.34
N VAL A 431 -14.60 3.59 10.86
CA VAL A 431 -15.58 4.36 10.08
C VAL A 431 -14.98 5.33 9.06
N LEU A 432 -13.74 5.74 9.24
CA LEU A 432 -13.04 6.53 8.23
C LEU A 432 -12.78 5.72 6.95
N GLU A 433 -12.67 4.40 7.05
CA GLU A 433 -12.18 3.54 5.99
C GLU A 433 -13.17 2.46 5.55
N ASN A 434 -14.04 1.96 6.45
CA ASN A 434 -15.06 0.97 6.11
C ASN A 434 -16.13 1.54 5.17
N GLY A 435 -16.67 0.65 4.34
CA GLY A 435 -17.85 0.91 3.54
C GLY A 435 -19.13 0.34 4.16
N LEU A 436 -20.26 0.78 3.65
CA LEU A 436 -21.60 0.28 3.93
C LEU A 436 -22.11 -0.43 2.68
N MET A 437 -22.50 -1.69 2.81
CA MET A 437 -23.11 -2.41 1.71
C MET A 437 -24.63 -2.27 1.73
N LEU A 438 -25.17 -1.91 0.58
CA LEU A 438 -26.61 -1.80 0.30
C LEU A 438 -27.03 -2.92 -0.64
N GLU A 439 -28.17 -3.55 -0.40
CA GLU A 439 -28.66 -4.66 -1.22
C GLU A 439 -30.03 -4.38 -1.83
N SER A 440 -30.17 -4.71 -3.11
CA SER A 440 -31.46 -4.75 -3.83
C SER A 440 -31.42 -5.79 -4.94
N ASP A 441 -32.44 -6.65 -4.99
CA ASP A 441 -32.61 -7.68 -6.04
C ASP A 441 -31.40 -8.60 -6.23
N GLY A 442 -30.67 -8.86 -5.15
CA GLY A 442 -29.48 -9.70 -5.17
C GLY A 442 -28.20 -9.00 -5.61
N TYR A 443 -28.22 -7.69 -5.84
CA TYR A 443 -27.02 -6.88 -6.07
C TYR A 443 -26.55 -6.20 -4.80
N ARG A 444 -25.23 -6.15 -4.59
CA ARG A 444 -24.56 -5.47 -3.47
C ARG A 444 -23.74 -4.30 -3.96
N LEU A 445 -24.13 -3.09 -3.59
CA LEU A 445 -23.43 -1.84 -3.86
C LEU A 445 -22.82 -1.32 -2.56
N GLU A 446 -21.57 -0.87 -2.61
CA GLU A 446 -20.87 -0.32 -1.46
C GLU A 446 -20.72 1.19 -1.56
N VAL A 447 -20.92 1.88 -0.44
CA VAL A 447 -20.71 3.32 -0.28
C VAL A 447 -19.87 3.59 0.96
N SER A 448 -19.12 4.69 0.98
CA SER A 448 -18.36 5.10 2.16
C SER A 448 -19.28 5.37 3.36
N PHE A 449 -18.85 5.03 4.56
CA PHE A 449 -19.57 5.31 5.81
C PHE A 449 -19.89 6.79 5.99
N ASP A 450 -19.05 7.67 5.46
CA ASP A 450 -19.25 9.13 5.52
C ASP A 450 -20.65 9.56 5.07
N PHE A 451 -21.24 8.90 4.06
CA PHE A 451 -22.57 9.24 3.57
C PHE A 451 -23.63 9.09 4.66
N LEU A 452 -23.52 8.05 5.49
CA LEU A 452 -24.46 7.85 6.60
C LEU A 452 -24.33 8.96 7.64
N MET A 453 -23.11 9.34 8.00
CA MET A 453 -22.86 10.42 8.94
C MET A 453 -23.35 11.77 8.40
N TYR A 454 -23.12 12.06 7.11
CA TYR A 454 -23.58 13.32 6.49
C TYR A 454 -25.10 13.36 6.31
N SER A 455 -25.73 12.21 6.18
CA SER A 455 -27.19 12.10 6.06
C SER A 455 -27.90 12.24 7.39
N ASP A 456 -27.43 11.57 8.44
CA ASP A 456 -28.25 11.38 9.64
C ASP A 456 -27.43 11.14 10.93
N TYR A 457 -26.34 11.89 11.13
CA TYR A 457 -25.46 11.72 12.29
C TYR A 457 -26.16 11.82 13.64
N GLN A 458 -27.25 12.60 13.73
CA GLN A 458 -28.00 12.77 14.97
C GLN A 458 -28.66 11.47 15.43
N ASN A 459 -29.22 10.67 14.51
CA ASN A 459 -29.75 9.37 14.85
C ASN A 459 -28.66 8.33 15.15
N ILE A 460 -27.50 8.44 14.49
CA ILE A 460 -26.38 7.53 14.70
C ILE A 460 -25.70 7.78 16.06
N LEU A 461 -25.50 9.04 16.43
CA LEU A 461 -24.78 9.42 17.64
C LEU A 461 -25.67 9.70 18.86
N GLY A 462 -26.99 9.89 18.63
CA GLY A 462 -27.92 10.24 19.70
C GLY A 462 -27.48 11.50 20.45
N GLU A 463 -27.42 11.43 21.78
CA GLU A 463 -27.01 12.55 22.65
C GLU A 463 -25.58 13.03 22.38
N CYS A 464 -24.71 12.17 21.88
CA CYS A 464 -23.32 12.52 21.55
C CYS A 464 -23.19 13.36 20.27
N SER A 465 -24.27 13.54 19.52
CA SER A 465 -24.26 14.24 18.22
C SER A 465 -23.79 15.71 18.33
N GLU A 466 -24.09 16.39 19.42
CA GLU A 466 -23.65 17.78 19.64
C GLU A 466 -22.11 17.87 19.83
N THR A 467 -21.51 16.85 20.43
CA THR A 467 -20.05 16.80 20.68
C THR A 467 -19.29 16.38 19.43
N PHE A 468 -19.68 15.27 18.82
CA PHE A 468 -18.91 14.65 17.73
C PHE A 468 -19.38 15.06 16.33
N LYS A 469 -20.59 15.54 16.19
CA LYS A 469 -21.18 15.98 14.90
C LYS A 469 -21.06 14.90 13.83
N TYR A 470 -20.25 15.13 12.81
CA TYR A 470 -20.05 14.19 11.71
C TYR A 470 -18.93 13.16 11.95
N ASP A 471 -18.20 13.29 13.04
CA ASP A 471 -17.14 12.35 13.41
C ASP A 471 -17.73 11.22 14.27
N PHE A 472 -17.59 10.00 13.83
CA PHE A 472 -17.99 8.83 14.60
C PHE A 472 -16.84 8.44 15.53
N PRO A 473 -17.00 8.52 16.88
CA PRO A 473 -15.86 8.44 17.80
C PRO A 473 -15.44 7.00 18.13
N ILE A 474 -16.30 6.01 17.88
CA ILE A 474 -16.03 4.61 18.23
C ILE A 474 -15.28 3.94 17.09
N ARG A 475 -14.25 3.16 17.45
CA ARG A 475 -13.53 2.25 16.58
C ARG A 475 -13.53 0.87 17.20
N PHE A 476 -13.58 -0.15 16.36
CA PHE A 476 -13.59 -1.53 16.82
C PHE A 476 -12.93 -2.43 15.79
N ASP A 477 -12.03 -3.26 16.26
CA ASP A 477 -11.36 -4.27 15.45
C ASP A 477 -11.08 -5.53 16.27
N PHE A 478 -10.96 -6.67 15.59
CA PHE A 478 -10.39 -7.87 16.16
C PHE A 478 -8.90 -7.92 15.82
N LEU A 479 -8.12 -8.33 16.80
CA LEU A 479 -6.69 -8.55 16.68
C LEU A 479 -6.41 -10.05 16.79
N ASP A 480 -5.67 -10.59 15.83
CA ASP A 480 -5.30 -12.02 15.80
C ASP A 480 -3.80 -12.18 15.96
N THR A 481 -3.39 -12.71 17.12
CA THR A 481 -1.99 -13.04 17.43
C THR A 481 -1.78 -14.55 17.60
N PHE A 482 -2.78 -15.38 17.29
CA PHE A 482 -2.69 -16.84 17.42
C PHE A 482 -1.67 -17.44 16.44
N ASP A 483 -0.64 -18.06 16.97
CA ASP A 483 0.49 -18.59 16.19
C ASP A 483 1.25 -17.49 15.41
N GLY A 484 1.10 -16.24 15.84
CA GLY A 484 1.80 -15.06 15.39
C GLY A 484 2.79 -14.55 16.43
N ASP A 485 2.99 -13.23 16.47
CA ASP A 485 3.91 -12.55 17.39
C ASP A 485 3.16 -11.50 18.24
N ASN A 486 3.89 -10.78 19.06
CA ASN A 486 3.33 -9.72 19.90
C ASN A 486 2.88 -8.52 19.06
N LEU A 487 1.71 -7.98 19.40
CA LEU A 487 1.25 -6.70 18.90
C LEU A 487 2.27 -5.59 19.21
N SER A 488 2.39 -4.63 18.32
CA SER A 488 3.24 -3.45 18.52
C SER A 488 2.82 -2.66 19.76
N ILE A 489 3.80 -2.24 20.57
CA ILE A 489 3.54 -1.33 21.68
C ILE A 489 3.33 0.08 21.12
N GLN A 490 2.23 0.71 21.51
CA GLN A 490 1.83 2.03 21.06
C GLN A 490 1.57 2.95 22.26
N CYS A 491 1.69 4.25 22.04
CA CYS A 491 1.32 5.29 22.99
C CYS A 491 0.35 6.26 22.31
N HIS A 492 -0.84 6.40 22.87
CA HIS A 492 -1.82 7.38 22.37
C HIS A 492 -1.57 8.75 22.99
N PRO A 493 -1.64 9.83 22.20
CA PRO A 493 -1.41 11.17 22.70
C PRO A 493 -2.57 11.65 23.59
N ARG A 494 -2.28 12.45 24.61
CA ARG A 494 -3.30 13.10 25.43
C ARG A 494 -4.14 14.09 24.60
N PRO A 495 -5.39 14.41 25.03
CA PRO A 495 -6.29 15.28 24.27
C PRO A 495 -5.68 16.63 23.88
N ARG A 496 -5.01 17.29 24.82
CA ARG A 496 -4.36 18.57 24.56
C ARG A 496 -3.24 18.43 23.50
N TYR A 497 -2.43 17.39 23.61
CA TYR A 497 -1.32 17.15 22.68
C TYR A 497 -1.81 16.90 21.25
N ILE A 498 -2.86 16.09 21.08
CA ILE A 498 -3.39 15.78 19.74
C ILE A 498 -4.05 17.01 19.10
N GLN A 499 -4.68 17.88 19.91
CA GLN A 499 -5.22 19.15 19.42
C GLN A 499 -4.11 20.12 18.98
N GLU A 500 -3.10 20.32 19.82
CA GLU A 500 -2.02 21.28 19.55
C GLU A 500 -1.14 20.89 18.38
N HIS A 501 -0.85 19.58 18.20
CA HIS A 501 0.10 19.10 17.20
C HIS A 501 -0.55 18.57 15.92
N PHE A 502 -1.74 18.00 15.99
CA PHE A 502 -2.39 17.36 14.86
C PHE A 502 -3.69 18.05 14.43
N ASN A 503 -4.15 19.04 15.20
CA ASN A 503 -5.45 19.70 15.00
C ASN A 503 -6.62 18.68 14.94
N MET A 504 -6.51 17.59 15.70
CA MET A 504 -7.56 16.58 15.82
C MET A 504 -8.45 16.90 17.03
N PRO A 505 -9.78 16.71 16.91
CA PRO A 505 -10.71 17.15 17.96
C PRO A 505 -10.70 16.29 19.22
N PHE A 506 -10.29 15.03 19.12
CA PHE A 506 -10.25 14.08 20.24
C PHE A 506 -9.16 13.03 20.02
N THR A 507 -8.78 12.39 21.10
CA THR A 507 -7.82 11.28 21.11
C THR A 507 -8.54 9.95 21.30
N GLN A 508 -7.79 8.89 21.47
CA GLN A 508 -8.27 7.52 21.64
C GLN A 508 -8.00 7.04 23.06
N ASP A 509 -9.08 6.74 23.79
CA ASP A 509 -9.03 5.82 24.93
C ASP A 509 -9.26 4.40 24.42
N GLU A 510 -8.52 3.44 24.89
CA GLU A 510 -8.52 2.09 24.35
C GLU A 510 -8.89 1.05 25.41
N THR A 511 -9.43 -0.06 24.97
CA THR A 511 -9.71 -1.22 25.81
C THR A 511 -9.42 -2.51 25.05
N TYR A 512 -8.94 -3.54 25.73
CA TYR A 512 -8.87 -4.89 25.20
C TYR A 512 -9.83 -5.81 25.95
N TYR A 513 -10.54 -6.63 25.20
CA TYR A 513 -11.28 -7.76 25.72
C TYR A 513 -10.70 -9.05 25.11
N ILE A 514 -10.24 -9.95 25.94
CA ILE A 514 -9.59 -11.20 25.51
C ILE A 514 -10.67 -12.23 25.15
N LEU A 515 -10.93 -12.36 23.85
CA LEU A 515 -11.93 -13.29 23.33
C LEU A 515 -11.51 -14.76 23.49
N ASP A 516 -10.24 -15.03 23.19
CA ASP A 516 -9.63 -16.34 23.34
C ASP A 516 -8.11 -16.21 23.49
N CYS A 517 -7.46 -17.25 24.01
CA CYS A 517 -6.02 -17.21 24.23
C CYS A 517 -5.41 -18.61 24.27
N LYS A 518 -4.13 -18.71 23.94
CA LYS A 518 -3.27 -19.88 24.11
C LYS A 518 -2.33 -19.68 25.30
N ASN A 519 -1.46 -20.61 25.52
CA ASN A 519 -0.49 -20.72 26.61
C ASN A 519 0.12 -19.40 27.09
N SER A 520 -0.12 -19.08 28.37
CA SER A 520 0.48 -17.93 29.09
C SER A 520 0.37 -16.60 28.34
N PRO A 521 -0.82 -16.17 27.88
CA PRO A 521 -0.99 -14.91 27.18
C PRO A 521 -0.68 -13.74 28.11
N CYS A 522 -0.25 -12.61 27.54
CA CYS A 522 0.06 -11.41 28.28
C CYS A 522 -0.32 -10.16 27.52
N VAL A 523 -0.50 -9.07 28.27
CA VAL A 523 -0.67 -7.71 27.74
C VAL A 523 0.43 -6.85 28.34
N TYR A 524 1.11 -6.08 27.51
CA TYR A 524 2.06 -5.06 27.94
C TYR A 524 1.32 -3.75 28.13
N LEU A 525 1.27 -3.25 29.39
CA LEU A 525 0.47 -2.07 29.73
C LEU A 525 1.08 -1.32 30.91
N GLY A 526 1.28 -0.02 30.73
CA GLY A 526 1.85 0.85 31.75
C GLY A 526 3.37 0.75 31.87
N PHE A 527 3.98 1.78 32.40
CA PHE A 527 5.41 1.80 32.64
C PHE A 527 5.78 1.08 33.94
N GLN A 528 7.03 0.64 34.04
CA GLN A 528 7.59 0.17 35.31
C GLN A 528 7.62 1.32 36.31
N ASP A 529 7.39 1.02 37.63
CA ASP A 529 7.35 2.03 38.66
C ASP A 529 8.65 2.83 38.82
N ASN A 530 9.77 2.22 38.46
CA ASN A 530 11.10 2.78 38.50
C ASN A 530 11.65 3.21 37.13
N ILE A 531 10.78 3.46 36.16
CA ILE A 531 11.22 3.88 34.82
C ILE A 531 11.98 5.19 34.87
N VAL A 532 13.08 5.27 34.16
CA VAL A 532 13.82 6.49 33.88
C VAL A 532 13.50 6.90 32.43
N PRO A 533 12.71 7.95 32.19
CA PRO A 533 12.25 8.33 30.87
C PRO A 533 13.39 8.56 29.86
N GLU A 534 14.47 9.21 30.32
CA GLU A 534 15.64 9.53 29.49
C GLU A 534 16.36 8.27 29.03
N GLU A 535 16.41 7.23 29.87
CA GLU A 535 17.00 5.95 29.52
C GLU A 535 16.13 5.19 28.50
N PHE A 536 14.81 5.26 28.67
CA PHE A 536 13.88 4.66 27.71
C PHE A 536 13.99 5.35 26.35
N GLN A 537 13.97 6.68 26.33
CA GLN A 537 14.18 7.46 25.11
C GLN A 537 15.49 7.10 24.40
N TYR A 538 16.59 7.13 25.13
CA TYR A 538 17.91 6.74 24.57
C TYR A 538 17.90 5.32 23.99
N THR A 539 17.23 4.38 24.68
CA THR A 539 17.15 2.99 24.22
C THR A 539 16.35 2.87 22.93
N LEU A 540 15.25 3.62 22.79
CA LEU A 540 14.43 3.67 21.55
C LEU A 540 15.21 4.30 20.40
N GLU A 541 15.84 5.44 20.62
CA GLU A 541 16.66 6.11 19.59
C GLU A 541 17.82 5.23 19.13
N ARG A 542 18.49 4.55 20.05
CA ARG A 542 19.56 3.59 19.73
C ARG A 542 19.02 2.40 18.95
N SER A 543 17.85 1.86 19.32
CA SER A 543 17.19 0.77 18.62
C SER A 543 16.90 1.15 17.16
N GLN A 544 16.35 2.34 16.96
CA GLN A 544 16.06 2.86 15.62
C GLN A 544 17.32 3.03 14.77
N GLN A 545 18.41 3.58 15.35
CA GLN A 545 19.65 3.83 14.62
C GLN A 545 20.46 2.56 14.29
N LYS A 546 20.40 1.54 15.18
CA LYS A 546 21.25 0.35 15.11
C LYS A 546 20.50 -0.95 14.85
N ALA A 547 19.18 -0.89 14.64
CA ALA A 547 18.30 -2.05 14.51
C ALA A 547 18.47 -3.07 15.67
N THR A 548 18.70 -2.58 16.90
CA THR A 548 18.87 -3.44 18.07
C THR A 548 17.54 -3.68 18.78
N LYS A 549 17.30 -4.90 19.22
CA LYS A 549 16.09 -5.24 19.99
C LYS A 549 16.07 -4.51 21.35
N VAL A 550 14.92 -3.97 21.71
CA VAL A 550 14.67 -3.36 23.03
C VAL A 550 14.17 -4.45 23.99
N GLU A 551 14.77 -4.55 25.17
CA GLU A 551 14.25 -5.37 26.26
C GLU A 551 13.08 -4.64 26.91
N ILE A 552 11.90 -4.76 26.32
CA ILE A 552 10.75 -3.91 26.65
C ILE A 552 10.27 -4.12 28.10
N GLU A 553 10.40 -5.31 28.67
CA GLU A 553 10.00 -5.62 30.05
C GLU A 553 10.79 -4.82 31.11
N ARG A 554 11.92 -4.21 30.71
CA ARG A 554 12.65 -3.26 31.56
C ARG A 554 11.90 -1.94 31.77
N PHE A 555 11.06 -1.57 30.81
CA PHE A 555 10.39 -0.26 30.77
C PHE A 555 8.88 -0.35 30.90
N VAL A 556 8.28 -1.45 30.43
CA VAL A 556 6.83 -1.65 30.38
C VAL A 556 6.44 -2.88 31.18
N GLN A 557 5.37 -2.76 31.94
CA GLN A 557 4.83 -3.85 32.76
C GLN A 557 4.17 -4.90 31.88
N LYS A 558 4.32 -6.17 32.27
CA LYS A 558 3.73 -7.32 31.63
C LYS A 558 2.69 -7.95 32.53
N HIS A 559 1.44 -7.92 32.10
CA HIS A 559 0.31 -8.47 32.82
C HIS A 559 -0.08 -9.82 32.24
N GLN A 560 -0.25 -10.83 33.08
CA GLN A 560 -0.83 -12.11 32.65
C GLN A 560 -2.28 -11.87 32.26
N ALA A 561 -2.71 -12.48 31.18
CA ALA A 561 -4.06 -12.39 30.68
C ALA A 561 -4.72 -13.79 30.64
N LYS A 562 -6.03 -13.83 30.58
CA LYS A 562 -6.83 -15.03 30.35
C LYS A 562 -8.07 -14.67 29.52
N LYS A 563 -8.70 -15.66 28.98
CA LYS A 563 -9.97 -15.51 28.29
C LYS A 563 -10.99 -14.79 29.17
N HIS A 564 -11.65 -13.77 28.59
CA HIS A 564 -12.63 -12.88 29.22
C HIS A 564 -12.04 -11.81 30.16
N ASP A 565 -10.73 -11.65 30.21
CA ASP A 565 -10.15 -10.45 30.86
C ASP A 565 -10.43 -9.20 30.03
N PHE A 566 -10.55 -8.09 30.74
CA PHE A 566 -10.80 -6.77 30.18
C PHE A 566 -9.73 -5.80 30.68
N PHE A 567 -9.01 -5.17 29.75
CA PHE A 567 -7.96 -4.20 30.05
C PHE A 567 -8.42 -2.80 29.66
N LEU A 568 -8.36 -1.87 30.59
CA LEU A 568 -8.57 -0.44 30.34
C LEU A 568 -7.23 0.22 30.05
N ILE A 569 -7.16 0.93 28.94
CA ILE A 569 -5.95 1.62 28.47
C ILE A 569 -6.30 3.11 28.29
N PRO A 570 -6.48 3.87 29.39
CA PRO A 570 -6.80 5.28 29.31
C PRO A 570 -5.59 6.11 28.87
N ASN A 571 -5.86 7.27 28.31
CA ASN A 571 -4.85 8.29 27.97
C ASN A 571 -4.26 9.00 29.16
#